data_0840e1f535ab7ad1e113e6f2eaf6edc4
#
_entry.id   0840e1f535ab7ad1e113e6f2eaf6edc4
#
_cell.length_a   1.000
_cell.length_b   1.000
_cell.length_c   1.000
_cell.angle_alpha   90.00
_cell.angle_beta   90.00
_cell.angle_gamma   90.00
#
_symmetry.space_group_name_H-M   'P 1'
#
loop_
_entity.id
_entity.type
_entity.pdbx_description
1 polymer ?
#
loop_
_entity_poly.entity_id
_entity_poly.type
_entity_poly.pdbx_seq_one_letter_code
_entity_poly.pdbx_strand_id
1 'polypeptide(L)'
;MNEASEEDSRGHVHEAFKELSGGVKPYVILATFVVTGDNEVEVEELLSALQLWLLRINYLDQPQFYPSIETAKNRVYSEREKEKLKQNKRRIIYGSPREVSRQLKDIKTLFGVDELMILPNVYGEDARFELIELLARELDI
;
A
#
# COMPACT_ATOMS: atom_id res chain seq x y z
N MET A 1 12.75 -6.09 -0.70
CA MET A 1 12.77 -7.08 0.41
C MET A 1 12.75 -8.46 -0.21
N ASN A 2 13.55 -9.39 0.28
CA ASN A 2 13.56 -10.76 -0.23
C ASN A 2 12.35 -11.52 0.33
N GLU A 3 11.66 -12.30 -0.48
CA GLU A 3 10.53 -13.16 -0.05
C GLU A 3 10.87 -13.99 1.20
N ALA A 4 12.10 -14.51 1.27
CA ALA A 4 12.59 -15.26 2.42
C ALA A 4 12.63 -14.46 3.73
N SER A 5 12.89 -13.14 3.70
CA SER A 5 12.91 -12.29 4.91
C SER A 5 11.52 -11.89 5.40
N GLU A 6 10.55 -11.87 4.49
CA GLU A 6 9.15 -11.57 4.81
C GLU A 6 8.47 -12.79 5.42
N GLU A 7 8.76 -13.99 4.91
CA GLU A 7 8.27 -15.25 5.42
C GLU A 7 8.82 -15.55 6.83
N ASP A 8 10.08 -15.22 7.09
CA ASP A 8 10.75 -15.35 8.39
C ASP A 8 10.14 -14.37 9.42
N SER A 9 9.89 -13.13 9.04
CA SER A 9 9.24 -12.13 9.91
C SER A 9 7.83 -12.53 10.33
N ARG A 10 7.07 -13.17 9.45
CA ARG A 10 5.73 -13.67 9.74
C ARG A 10 5.77 -14.81 10.76
N GLY A 11 6.69 -15.75 10.58
CA GLY A 11 6.87 -16.87 11.49
C GLY A 11 7.15 -16.40 12.92
N HIS A 12 8.04 -15.44 13.06
CA HIS A 12 8.38 -14.86 14.36
C HIS A 12 7.22 -14.15 15.07
N VAL A 13 6.42 -13.38 14.35
CA VAL A 13 5.25 -12.70 14.92
C VAL A 13 4.21 -13.70 15.42
N HIS A 14 3.91 -14.73 14.63
CA HIS A 14 2.96 -15.78 14.99
C HIS A 14 3.44 -16.59 16.20
N GLU A 15 4.71 -16.99 16.26
CA GLU A 15 5.28 -17.75 17.37
C GLU A 15 5.30 -16.92 18.65
N ALA A 16 5.78 -15.67 18.60
CA ALA A 16 5.82 -14.77 19.74
C ALA A 16 4.42 -14.52 20.32
N PHE A 17 3.42 -14.29 19.47
CA PHE A 17 2.05 -14.13 19.91
C PHE A 17 1.51 -15.41 20.59
N LYS A 18 1.79 -16.55 20.01
CA LYS A 18 1.35 -17.85 20.52
C LYS A 18 1.94 -18.16 21.89
N GLU A 19 3.21 -17.84 22.10
CA GLU A 19 3.89 -17.97 23.40
C GLU A 19 3.27 -17.04 24.45
N LEU A 20 3.07 -15.75 24.11
CA LEU A 20 2.55 -14.73 25.03
C LEU A 20 1.06 -14.92 25.35
N SER A 21 0.29 -15.49 24.44
CA SER A 21 -1.15 -15.70 24.60
C SER A 21 -1.57 -17.04 25.20
N GLY A 22 -0.60 -17.88 25.60
CA GLY A 22 -0.88 -19.22 26.14
C GLY A 22 -1.40 -20.22 25.08
N GLY A 23 -0.98 -20.07 23.84
CA GLY A 23 -1.29 -20.97 22.72
C GLY A 23 -2.49 -20.58 21.85
N VAL A 24 -3.06 -19.39 22.04
CA VAL A 24 -4.15 -18.87 21.21
C VAL A 24 -3.63 -18.55 19.79
N LYS A 25 -4.37 -18.97 18.76
CA LYS A 25 -4.04 -18.60 17.38
C LYS A 25 -4.29 -17.11 17.16
N PRO A 26 -3.33 -16.35 16.62
CA PRO A 26 -3.55 -14.93 16.31
C PRO A 26 -4.55 -14.77 15.18
N TYR A 27 -5.38 -13.74 15.27
CA TYR A 27 -6.12 -13.17 14.13
C TYR A 27 -5.30 -12.03 13.55
N VAL A 28 -4.90 -12.15 12.30
CA VAL A 28 -3.94 -11.23 11.67
C VAL A 28 -4.60 -10.42 10.59
N ILE A 29 -4.54 -9.10 10.74
CA ILE A 29 -4.97 -8.13 9.73
C ILE A 29 -3.74 -7.48 9.12
N LEU A 30 -3.60 -7.54 7.80
CA LEU A 30 -2.56 -6.83 7.06
C LEU A 30 -3.14 -5.57 6.41
N ALA A 31 -2.62 -4.41 6.79
CA ALA A 31 -2.97 -3.14 6.15
C ALA A 31 -2.00 -2.80 5.03
N THR A 32 -2.52 -2.42 3.86
CA THR A 32 -1.69 -2.07 2.70
C THR A 32 -2.24 -0.87 1.94
N PHE A 33 -1.33 -0.04 1.42
CA PHE A 33 -1.69 1.02 0.48
C PHE A 33 -2.03 0.41 -0.88
N VAL A 34 -3.14 0.87 -1.44
CA VAL A 34 -3.61 0.43 -2.75
C VAL A 34 -3.88 1.65 -3.65
N VAL A 35 -3.42 1.56 -4.89
CA VAL A 35 -3.69 2.55 -5.94
C VAL A 35 -4.17 1.83 -7.18
N THR A 36 -5.38 2.14 -7.62
CA THR A 36 -5.95 1.69 -8.89
C THR A 36 -6.84 2.78 -9.47
N GLY A 37 -7.17 2.68 -10.74
CA GLY A 37 -8.01 3.62 -11.47
C GLY A 37 -8.45 3.01 -12.80
N ASP A 38 -9.19 3.77 -13.58
CA ASP A 38 -9.76 3.35 -14.86
C ASP A 38 -8.70 3.11 -15.95
N ASN A 39 -7.55 3.76 -15.84
CA ASN A 39 -6.48 3.67 -16.83
C ASN A 39 -5.10 3.87 -16.19
N GLU A 40 -4.06 3.50 -16.94
CA GLU A 40 -2.67 3.55 -16.49
C GLU A 40 -2.18 4.96 -16.15
N VAL A 41 -2.62 5.98 -16.89
CA VAL A 41 -2.23 7.37 -16.64
C VAL A 41 -2.74 7.83 -15.28
N GLU A 42 -3.98 7.55 -14.98
CA GLU A 42 -4.59 7.87 -13.68
C GLU A 42 -3.89 7.16 -12.53
N VAL A 43 -3.61 5.87 -12.68
CA VAL A 43 -2.85 5.09 -11.68
C VAL A 43 -1.50 5.73 -11.40
N GLU A 44 -0.73 6.09 -12.43
CA GLU A 44 0.58 6.72 -12.26
C GLU A 44 0.49 8.12 -11.61
N GLU A 45 -0.55 8.89 -11.93
CA GLU A 45 -0.80 10.19 -11.32
C GLU A 45 -1.11 10.08 -9.81
N LEU A 46 -2.03 9.19 -9.45
CA LEU A 46 -2.39 8.92 -8.06
C LEU A 46 -1.20 8.34 -7.27
N LEU A 47 -0.45 7.45 -7.90
CA LEU A 47 0.75 6.85 -7.32
C LEU A 47 1.83 7.90 -7.03
N SER A 48 2.03 8.86 -7.94
CA SER A 48 3.00 9.94 -7.76
C SER A 48 2.69 10.82 -6.54
N ALA A 49 1.41 11.13 -6.33
CA ALA A 49 0.96 11.90 -5.16
C ALA A 49 1.14 11.12 -3.85
N LEU A 50 0.79 9.83 -3.83
CA LEU A 50 1.01 8.96 -2.67
C LEU A 50 2.50 8.80 -2.34
N GLN A 51 3.34 8.61 -3.34
CA GLN A 51 4.79 8.52 -3.14
C GLN A 51 5.37 9.80 -2.53
N LEU A 52 4.93 10.98 -2.99
CA LEU A 52 5.36 12.25 -2.42
C LEU A 52 4.85 12.39 -0.97
N TRP A 53 3.62 12.00 -0.68
CA TRP A 53 3.10 12.00 0.69
C TRP A 53 3.92 11.09 1.61
N LEU A 54 4.20 9.85 1.19
CA LEU A 54 5.02 8.91 1.95
C LEU A 54 6.47 9.40 2.16
N LEU A 55 7.01 10.16 1.20
CA LEU A 55 8.32 10.79 1.36
C LEU A 55 8.28 11.85 2.46
N ARG A 56 7.23 12.66 2.51
CA ARG A 56 7.09 13.80 3.41
C ARG A 56 6.76 13.43 4.86
N ILE A 57 6.04 12.33 5.11
CA ILE A 57 5.67 11.94 6.48
C ILE A 57 6.86 11.63 7.38
N ASN A 58 8.04 11.41 6.82
CA ASN A 58 9.26 11.17 7.57
C ASN A 58 10.05 12.46 7.91
N TYR A 59 9.58 13.61 7.45
CA TYR A 59 10.21 14.90 7.79
C TYR A 59 9.63 15.47 9.08
N LEU A 60 10.47 16.20 9.82
CA LEU A 60 10.05 16.88 11.05
C LEU A 60 9.02 17.99 10.79
N ASP A 61 9.10 18.62 9.61
CA ASP A 61 8.16 19.64 9.14
C ASP A 61 7.21 19.03 8.10
N GLN A 62 6.20 18.32 8.59
CA GLN A 62 5.21 17.67 7.74
C GLN A 62 4.24 18.70 7.18
N PRO A 63 3.94 18.67 5.86
CA PRO A 63 2.93 19.53 5.28
C PRO A 63 1.55 19.21 5.85
N GLN A 64 0.72 20.24 6.05
CA GLN A 64 -0.64 20.08 6.59
C GLN A 64 -1.59 19.34 5.65
N PHE A 65 -1.30 19.33 4.34
CA PHE A 65 -2.19 18.81 3.31
C PHE A 65 -1.52 17.70 2.51
N TYR A 66 -2.34 16.78 2.07
CA TYR A 66 -1.95 15.77 1.10
C TYR A 66 -1.57 16.44 -0.24
N PRO A 67 -0.43 16.06 -0.87
CA PRO A 67 0.02 16.71 -2.09
C PRO A 67 -0.93 16.44 -3.26
N SER A 68 -1.16 17.47 -4.08
CA SER A 68 -1.88 17.29 -5.33
C SER A 68 -1.04 16.53 -6.37
N ILE A 69 -1.71 15.97 -7.37
CA ILE A 69 -1.06 15.33 -8.52
C ILE A 69 -0.11 16.31 -9.21
N GLU A 70 -0.55 17.56 -9.42
CA GLU A 70 0.26 18.60 -10.02
C GLU A 70 1.53 18.91 -9.21
N THR A 71 1.40 19.02 -7.89
CA THR A 71 2.55 19.21 -6.99
C THR A 71 3.55 18.07 -7.11
N ALA A 72 3.07 16.83 -7.17
CA ALA A 72 3.92 15.65 -7.30
C ALA A 72 4.64 15.58 -8.66
N LYS A 73 3.94 15.90 -9.75
CA LYS A 73 4.50 15.93 -11.10
C LYS A 73 5.56 17.01 -11.31
N ASN A 74 5.37 18.19 -10.72
CA ASN A 74 6.26 19.33 -10.90
C ASN A 74 7.46 19.32 -9.94
N ARG A 75 7.49 18.39 -8.98
CA ARG A 75 8.58 18.31 -8.02
C ARG A 75 9.83 17.69 -8.62
N VAL A 76 10.97 18.34 -8.40
CA VAL A 76 12.30 17.78 -8.67
C VAL A 76 12.82 17.06 -7.44
N TYR A 77 13.21 15.82 -7.60
CA TYR A 77 13.72 14.97 -6.52
C TYR A 77 15.25 14.86 -6.58
N SER A 78 15.89 14.95 -5.41
CA SER A 78 17.30 14.60 -5.27
C SER A 78 17.52 13.09 -5.46
N GLU A 79 18.75 12.66 -5.70
CA GLU A 79 19.06 11.22 -5.86
C GLU A 79 18.70 10.40 -4.60
N ARG A 80 18.91 10.98 -3.41
CA ARG A 80 18.51 10.35 -2.14
C ARG A 80 17.00 10.19 -2.02
N GLU A 81 16.24 11.19 -2.44
CA GLU A 81 14.77 11.12 -2.47
C GLU A 81 14.28 10.09 -3.48
N LYS A 82 14.88 10.02 -4.67
CA LYS A 82 14.55 9.00 -5.69
C LYS A 82 14.74 7.58 -5.15
N GLU A 83 15.83 7.33 -4.43
CA GLU A 83 16.04 6.02 -3.81
C GLU A 83 14.97 5.72 -2.75
N LYS A 84 14.60 6.72 -1.95
CA LYS A 84 13.52 6.58 -0.96
C LYS A 84 12.15 6.34 -1.59
N LEU A 85 11.84 7.03 -2.70
CA LEU A 85 10.63 6.77 -3.50
C LEU A 85 10.57 5.33 -3.99
N LYS A 86 11.69 4.80 -4.48
CA LYS A 86 11.82 3.41 -4.91
C LYS A 86 11.52 2.40 -3.79
N GLN A 87 12.06 2.66 -2.60
CA GLN A 87 11.80 1.84 -1.41
C GLN A 87 10.33 1.91 -0.99
N ASN A 88 9.74 3.12 -0.97
CA ASN A 88 8.35 3.31 -0.61
C ASN A 88 7.38 2.66 -1.62
N LYS A 89 7.72 2.68 -2.92
CA LYS A 89 6.92 2.06 -3.98
C LYS A 89 6.69 0.57 -3.76
N ARG A 90 7.65 -0.14 -3.15
CA ARG A 90 7.54 -1.56 -2.81
C ARG A 90 6.46 -1.88 -1.78
N ARG A 91 6.00 -0.87 -1.04
CA ARG A 91 4.97 -0.98 0.01
C ARG A 91 3.57 -0.69 -0.51
N ILE A 92 3.43 -0.38 -1.79
CA ILE A 92 2.18 0.01 -2.43
C ILE A 92 1.80 -1.07 -3.43
N ILE A 93 0.56 -1.53 -3.36
CA ILE A 93 -0.05 -2.38 -4.38
C ILE A 93 -0.72 -1.45 -5.38
N TYR A 94 -0.33 -1.52 -6.63
CA TYR A 94 -0.86 -0.63 -7.66
C TYR A 94 -0.95 -1.32 -9.02
N GLY A 95 -1.80 -0.77 -9.88
CA GLY A 95 -2.05 -1.26 -11.23
C GLY A 95 -3.51 -1.19 -11.60
N SER A 96 -3.88 -1.89 -12.67
CA SER A 96 -5.29 -2.07 -13.03
C SER A 96 -6.05 -2.79 -11.90
N PRO A 97 -7.38 -2.65 -11.82
CA PRO A 97 -8.18 -3.33 -10.80
C PRO A 97 -7.93 -4.84 -10.75
N ARG A 98 -7.78 -5.47 -11.91
CA ARG A 98 -7.48 -6.90 -12.04
C ARG A 98 -6.10 -7.27 -11.48
N GLU A 99 -5.07 -6.48 -11.78
CA GLU A 99 -3.71 -6.70 -11.27
C GLU A 99 -3.65 -6.52 -9.76
N VAL A 100 -4.30 -5.48 -9.25
CA VAL A 100 -4.40 -5.22 -7.80
C VAL A 100 -5.13 -6.35 -7.09
N SER A 101 -6.27 -6.81 -7.62
CA SER A 101 -7.01 -7.95 -7.06
C SER A 101 -6.16 -9.21 -6.98
N ARG A 102 -5.39 -9.51 -8.03
CA ARG A 102 -4.47 -10.65 -8.03
C ARG A 102 -3.39 -10.50 -6.97
N GLN A 103 -2.72 -9.36 -6.91
CA GLN A 103 -1.67 -9.08 -5.92
C GLN A 103 -2.19 -9.18 -4.48
N LEU A 104 -3.41 -8.70 -4.21
CA LEU A 104 -4.06 -8.82 -2.90
C LEU A 104 -4.30 -10.27 -2.50
N LYS A 105 -4.78 -11.11 -3.44
CA LYS A 105 -4.98 -12.54 -3.21
C LYS A 105 -3.65 -13.27 -2.95
N ASP A 106 -2.62 -12.93 -3.73
CA ASP A 106 -1.28 -13.51 -3.57
C ASP A 106 -0.69 -13.15 -2.19
N ILE A 107 -0.79 -11.90 -1.77
CA ILE A 107 -0.32 -11.42 -0.45
C ILE A 107 -1.09 -12.09 0.69
N LYS A 108 -2.41 -12.20 0.57
CA LYS A 108 -3.22 -12.91 1.57
C LYS A 108 -2.75 -14.35 1.76
N THR A 109 -2.46 -15.04 0.67
CA THR A 109 -1.97 -16.43 0.69
C THR A 109 -0.54 -16.50 1.23
N LEU A 110 0.36 -15.65 0.75
CA LEU A 110 1.77 -15.63 1.14
C LEU A 110 1.94 -15.37 2.64
N PHE A 111 1.24 -14.37 3.18
CA PHE A 111 1.33 -14.02 4.59
C PHE A 111 0.39 -14.82 5.48
N GLY A 112 -0.54 -15.60 4.93
CA GLY A 112 -1.51 -16.38 5.69
C GLY A 112 -2.34 -15.52 6.64
N VAL A 113 -2.69 -14.29 6.21
CA VAL A 113 -3.48 -13.36 7.01
C VAL A 113 -4.96 -13.66 6.92
N ASP A 114 -5.68 -13.37 7.99
CA ASP A 114 -7.12 -13.61 8.07
C ASP A 114 -7.89 -12.53 7.30
N GLU A 115 -7.40 -11.28 7.36
CA GLU A 115 -8.05 -10.12 6.76
C GLU A 115 -7.03 -9.17 6.11
N LEU A 116 -7.46 -8.51 5.01
CA LEU A 116 -6.72 -7.41 4.39
C LEU A 116 -7.47 -6.10 4.62
N MET A 117 -6.76 -5.11 5.15
CA MET A 117 -7.25 -3.75 5.26
C MET A 117 -6.65 -2.90 4.14
N ILE A 118 -7.50 -2.44 3.23
CA ILE A 118 -7.10 -1.57 2.12
C ILE A 118 -7.07 -0.13 2.61
N LEU A 119 -5.95 0.54 2.39
CA LEU A 119 -5.76 1.95 2.69
C LEU A 119 -5.83 2.74 1.37
N PRO A 120 -7.01 3.29 0.99
CA PRO A 120 -7.19 4.04 -0.25
C PRO A 120 -6.71 5.49 -0.07
N ASN A 121 -5.43 5.64 0.25
CA ASN A 121 -4.83 6.93 0.53
C ASN A 121 -4.36 7.62 -0.76
N VAL A 122 -5.31 7.99 -1.60
CA VAL A 122 -5.10 8.69 -2.88
C VAL A 122 -5.61 10.12 -2.83
N TYR A 123 -5.11 10.96 -3.75
CA TYR A 123 -5.55 12.34 -3.89
C TYR A 123 -6.94 12.43 -4.52
N GLY A 124 -7.84 13.14 -3.84
CA GLY A 124 -9.20 13.38 -4.31
C GLY A 124 -10.23 12.41 -3.72
N GLU A 125 -11.39 12.93 -3.39
CA GLU A 125 -12.49 12.15 -2.82
C GLU A 125 -13.09 11.22 -3.87
N ASP A 126 -13.33 11.73 -5.08
CA ASP A 126 -13.86 10.94 -6.19
C ASP A 126 -12.96 9.76 -6.54
N ALA A 127 -11.65 9.97 -6.63
CA ALA A 127 -10.68 8.91 -6.88
C ALA A 127 -10.68 7.83 -5.79
N ARG A 128 -10.95 8.19 -4.53
CA ARG A 128 -11.09 7.21 -3.44
C ARG A 128 -12.34 6.36 -3.57
N PHE A 129 -13.47 6.96 -3.91
CA PHE A 129 -14.70 6.23 -4.15
C PHE A 129 -14.58 5.31 -5.35
N GLU A 130 -14.04 5.80 -6.45
CA GLU A 130 -13.81 5.02 -7.65
C GLU A 130 -12.90 3.82 -7.41
N LEU A 131 -11.79 4.00 -6.69
CA LEU A 131 -10.90 2.94 -6.29
C LEU A 131 -11.64 1.83 -5.51
N ILE A 132 -12.46 2.21 -4.55
CA ILE A 132 -13.24 1.26 -3.74
C ILE A 132 -14.25 0.50 -4.62
N GLU A 133 -14.97 1.21 -5.50
CA GLU A 133 -15.93 0.60 -6.41
C GLU A 133 -15.28 -0.38 -7.41
N LEU A 134 -14.16 0.02 -8.01
CA LEU A 134 -13.41 -0.82 -8.94
C LEU A 134 -12.92 -2.11 -8.27
N LEU A 135 -12.37 -1.99 -7.06
CA LEU A 135 -11.94 -3.16 -6.30
C LEU A 135 -13.09 -4.06 -5.84
N ALA A 136 -14.19 -3.47 -5.38
CA ALA A 136 -15.36 -4.23 -4.96
C ALA A 136 -15.92 -5.08 -6.11
N ARG A 137 -16.01 -4.49 -7.31
CA ARG A 137 -16.44 -5.23 -8.53
C ARG A 137 -15.49 -6.36 -8.88
N GLU A 138 -14.18 -6.11 -8.85
CA GLU A 138 -13.17 -7.11 -9.24
C GLU A 138 -13.01 -8.23 -8.21
N LEU A 139 -13.22 -7.94 -6.93
CA LEU A 139 -13.18 -8.91 -5.84
C LEU A 139 -14.50 -9.63 -5.60
N ASP A 140 -15.56 -9.22 -6.28
CA ASP A 140 -16.92 -9.79 -6.17
C ASP A 140 -17.49 -9.67 -4.73
N ILE A 141 -17.35 -8.47 -4.18
CA ILE A 141 -17.83 -8.12 -2.83
C ILE A 141 -18.73 -6.90 -2.84
#